data_be00e8445ae95de219192eda41174308
#
_entry.id   be00e8445ae95de219192eda41174308
#
_cell.length_a   1.000
_cell.length_b   1.000
_cell.length_c   1.000
_cell.angle_alpha   90.00
_cell.angle_beta   90.00
_cell.angle_gamma   90.00
#
_symmetry.space_group_name_H-M   'P 1'
#
loop_
_entity.id
_entity.type
_entity.pdbx_description
1 polymer ?
#
loop_
_entity_poly.entity_id
_entity_poly.type
_entity_poly.pdbx_seq_one_letter_code
_entity_poly.pdbx_strand_id
1 'polypeptide(L)'
;MASDAEQGQLQPAPESFLSKDLVEDISRDGINPARRSLLRGAFAAAASMAAPALMADDDPDIVNLPSWTRSLGKPVVANPYGQPSPYEANIVRRQSPGLTRTDQSSVSFTPLQNLFGMITPSGLHFERHHQGWVDIDPRRHRLMINGMVETPLVFTVEELLRMPSVSRIHFLECGANTGLEWGNVAVPTVQYSHGMLSASEFTGIPVSLLLERAGFDRKRATVLLAEGADGSSMTRTINLENAFDDALVAYGQNGEML
;
A
#
# COMPACT_ATOMS: atom_id res chain seq x y z
N MET A 1 -23.48 24.82 30.13
CA MET A 1 -22.54 25.88 29.64
C MET A 1 -21.17 25.20 29.50
N ALA A 2 -20.92 24.60 28.37
CA ALA A 2 -19.59 24.10 27.99
C ALA A 2 -18.95 25.19 27.12
N SER A 3 -17.77 25.59 27.52
CA SER A 3 -17.02 26.69 26.94
C SER A 3 -16.55 26.35 25.52
N ASP A 4 -16.89 27.22 24.59
CA ASP A 4 -16.21 27.37 23.31
C ASP A 4 -14.74 27.79 23.57
N ALA A 5 -13.84 26.88 23.56
CA ALA A 5 -12.42 27.17 23.44
C ALA A 5 -11.65 25.89 23.16
N GLU A 6 -11.27 25.75 21.95
CA GLU A 6 -10.01 25.24 21.47
C GLU A 6 -10.17 24.83 20.01
N GLN A 7 -10.50 25.85 19.20
CA GLN A 7 -10.10 25.79 17.79
C GLN A 7 -8.58 25.80 17.80
N GLY A 8 -7.98 24.72 17.36
CA GLY A 8 -6.56 24.48 17.44
C GLY A 8 -5.73 25.62 16.87
N GLN A 9 -4.91 26.22 17.70
CA GLN A 9 -3.87 27.12 17.27
C GLN A 9 -2.90 26.35 16.37
N LEU A 10 -2.66 26.87 15.18
CA LEU A 10 -1.59 26.38 14.31
C LEU A 10 -0.27 26.45 15.09
N GLN A 11 0.23 25.30 15.48
CA GLN A 11 1.57 25.19 16.05
C GLN A 11 2.55 24.81 14.94
N PRO A 12 3.71 25.47 14.86
CA PRO A 12 4.74 25.09 13.91
C PRO A 12 5.21 23.66 14.26
N ALA A 13 5.27 22.79 13.24
CA ALA A 13 5.93 21.51 13.40
C ALA A 13 7.41 21.74 13.79
N PRO A 14 8.04 20.82 14.54
CA PRO A 14 9.44 20.96 14.96
C PRO A 14 10.42 21.22 13.80
N GLU A 15 10.04 20.81 12.60
CA GLU A 15 10.78 20.94 11.33
C GLU A 15 10.32 22.13 10.49
N SER A 16 9.47 23.00 11.03
CA SER A 16 8.92 24.14 10.29
C SER A 16 10.01 25.16 10.00
N PHE A 17 10.25 25.43 8.74
CA PHE A 17 11.13 26.51 8.27
C PHE A 17 10.49 27.91 8.38
N LEU A 18 9.27 28.00 8.89
CA LEU A 18 8.56 29.25 9.06
C LEU A 18 8.99 29.91 10.37
N SER A 19 9.38 31.17 10.31
CA SER A 19 9.66 31.95 11.52
C SER A 19 8.40 32.12 12.37
N LYS A 20 8.56 32.21 13.70
CA LYS A 20 7.42 32.41 14.61
C LYS A 20 6.60 33.65 14.25
N ASP A 21 7.27 34.73 13.81
CA ASP A 21 6.64 35.99 13.39
C ASP A 21 5.74 35.78 12.16
N LEU A 22 6.18 34.93 11.23
CA LEU A 22 5.40 34.60 10.03
C LEU A 22 4.18 33.75 10.36
N VAL A 23 4.30 32.83 11.31
CA VAL A 23 3.19 31.98 11.77
C VAL A 23 2.14 32.81 12.51
N GLU A 24 2.57 33.73 13.40
CA GLU A 24 1.67 34.66 14.09
C GLU A 24 0.95 35.60 13.12
N ASP A 25 1.64 36.06 12.10
CA ASP A 25 1.11 36.93 11.08
C ASP A 25 0.08 36.22 10.17
N ILE A 26 0.33 34.94 9.82
CA ILE A 26 -0.64 34.09 9.11
C ILE A 26 -1.88 33.81 9.96
N SER A 27 -1.71 33.69 11.29
CA SER A 27 -2.82 33.37 12.21
C SER A 27 -3.70 34.60 12.51
N ARG A 28 -3.16 35.82 12.46
CA ARG A 28 -3.89 37.06 12.76
C ARG A 28 -4.76 37.58 11.63
N ASP A 29 -4.33 37.39 10.41
CA ASP A 29 -5.07 37.84 9.23
C ASP A 29 -5.72 36.68 8.51
N GLY A 30 -6.99 36.45 8.76
CA GLY A 30 -7.78 35.56 7.90
C GLY A 30 -7.47 35.83 6.42
N ILE A 31 -7.51 34.80 5.60
CA ILE A 31 -7.10 34.73 4.19
C ILE A 31 -7.18 36.10 3.44
N ASN A 32 -6.07 36.82 3.42
CA ASN A 32 -6.00 38.10 2.73
C ASN A 32 -5.52 37.90 1.28
N PRO A 33 -6.34 38.27 0.27
CA PRO A 33 -6.00 38.11 -1.15
C PRO A 33 -4.74 38.85 -1.57
N ALA A 34 -4.36 39.93 -0.87
CA ALA A 34 -3.15 40.71 -1.16
C ALA A 34 -1.85 39.95 -0.88
N ARG A 35 -1.83 38.94 0.02
CA ARG A 35 -0.67 38.09 0.32
C ARG A 35 -0.36 37.07 -0.74
N ARG A 36 -1.39 36.60 -1.45
CA ARG A 36 -1.19 35.71 -2.62
C ARG A 36 -0.36 36.41 -3.71
N SER A 37 -0.49 37.73 -3.87
CA SER A 37 0.31 38.47 -4.83
C SER A 37 1.75 38.64 -4.39
N LEU A 38 2.03 38.73 -3.08
CA LEU A 38 3.37 38.85 -2.54
C LEU A 38 4.17 37.55 -2.64
N LEU A 39 3.54 36.41 -2.36
CA LEU A 39 4.14 35.09 -2.57
C LEU A 39 4.39 34.80 -4.06
N ARG A 40 3.51 35.27 -4.95
CA ARG A 40 3.72 35.22 -6.42
C ARG A 40 4.94 36.04 -6.84
N GLY A 41 5.15 37.21 -6.26
CA GLY A 41 6.33 38.06 -6.52
C GLY A 41 7.63 37.45 -5.99
N ALA A 42 7.61 36.82 -4.82
CA ALA A 42 8.78 36.18 -4.22
C ALA A 42 9.20 34.90 -4.97
N PHE A 43 8.26 34.10 -5.44
CA PHE A 43 8.55 32.93 -6.29
C PHE A 43 9.08 33.33 -7.68
N ALA A 44 8.55 34.42 -8.27
CA ALA A 44 9.06 34.95 -9.53
C ALA A 44 10.48 35.47 -9.40
N ALA A 45 10.83 36.10 -8.27
CA ALA A 45 12.18 36.64 -8.02
C ALA A 45 13.21 35.53 -7.69
N ALA A 46 12.80 34.43 -7.05
CA ALA A 46 13.70 33.31 -6.74
C ALA A 46 13.99 32.42 -7.96
N ALA A 47 13.05 32.30 -8.88
CA ALA A 47 13.21 31.53 -10.13
C ALA A 47 14.15 32.25 -11.15
N SER A 48 14.40 33.54 -10.99
CA SER A 48 15.24 34.31 -11.94
C SER A 48 16.75 34.15 -11.74
N MET A 49 17.21 33.39 -10.75
CA MET A 49 18.64 33.34 -10.41
C MET A 49 19.36 31.99 -10.68
N ALA A 50 18.74 30.96 -11.20
CA ALA A 50 19.43 29.66 -11.29
C ALA A 50 18.98 28.69 -12.39
N ALA A 51 18.67 29.12 -13.61
CA ALA A 51 18.72 28.21 -14.78
C ALA A 51 18.53 29.02 -16.07
N PRO A 52 19.00 28.57 -17.27
CA PRO A 52 18.54 29.17 -18.52
C PRO A 52 17.02 28.98 -18.56
N ALA A 53 16.31 30.11 -18.53
CA ALA A 53 14.87 30.17 -18.54
C ALA A 53 14.32 29.41 -19.75
N LEU A 54 13.75 28.24 -19.53
CA LEU A 54 12.59 27.83 -20.31
C LEU A 54 11.56 28.91 -20.01
N MET A 55 11.24 29.72 -21.01
CA MET A 55 10.31 30.83 -20.90
C MET A 55 8.96 30.26 -20.46
N ALA A 56 8.65 30.37 -19.17
CA ALA A 56 7.35 30.03 -18.61
C ALA A 56 6.22 30.96 -19.13
N ASP A 57 6.60 31.94 -19.94
CA ASP A 57 5.68 32.92 -20.53
C ASP A 57 4.73 32.34 -21.58
N ASP A 58 4.97 31.11 -22.06
CA ASP A 58 4.18 30.50 -23.13
C ASP A 58 3.28 29.34 -22.66
N ASP A 59 3.34 28.94 -21.39
CA ASP A 59 2.46 27.90 -20.89
C ASP A 59 1.09 28.48 -20.53
N PRO A 60 0.01 28.13 -21.30
CA PRO A 60 -1.32 28.67 -21.07
C PRO A 60 -1.86 28.37 -19.68
N ASP A 61 -1.42 27.30 -19.02
CA ASP A 61 -1.88 26.93 -17.68
C ASP A 61 -1.20 27.76 -16.59
N ILE A 62 -0.06 28.40 -16.87
CA ILE A 62 0.60 29.37 -15.99
C ILE A 62 -0.01 30.75 -16.17
N VAL A 63 -0.24 31.17 -17.41
CA VAL A 63 -0.83 32.49 -17.75
C VAL A 63 -2.32 32.54 -17.39
N ASN A 64 -3.07 31.49 -17.73
CA ASN A 64 -4.49 31.36 -17.45
C ASN A 64 -4.74 30.28 -16.41
N LEU A 65 -4.49 30.63 -15.14
CA LEU A 65 -4.66 29.70 -14.03
C LEU A 65 -5.98 28.93 -14.11
N PRO A 66 -5.93 27.58 -14.01
CA PRO A 66 -7.11 26.74 -14.03
C PRO A 66 -8.15 27.13 -12.96
N SER A 67 -9.42 26.83 -13.24
CA SER A 67 -10.53 27.22 -12.37
C SER A 67 -10.41 26.69 -10.93
N TRP A 68 -9.84 25.49 -10.74
CA TRP A 68 -9.64 24.90 -9.41
C TRP A 68 -8.67 25.69 -8.52
N THR A 69 -7.85 26.56 -9.07
CA THR A 69 -6.95 27.44 -8.29
C THR A 69 -7.68 28.65 -7.71
N ARG A 70 -8.91 28.92 -8.17
CA ARG A 70 -9.68 30.14 -7.86
C ARG A 70 -11.03 29.84 -7.22
N SER A 71 -11.40 28.58 -7.10
CA SER A 71 -12.69 28.14 -6.53
C SER A 71 -12.51 27.15 -5.42
N LEU A 72 -13.53 27.02 -4.58
CA LEU A 72 -13.59 25.94 -3.60
C LEU A 72 -13.72 24.59 -4.32
N GLY A 73 -13.06 23.58 -3.73
CA GLY A 73 -13.22 22.20 -4.17
C GLY A 73 -14.59 21.64 -3.86
N LYS A 74 -14.81 20.38 -4.20
CA LYS A 74 -16.00 19.62 -3.84
C LYS A 74 -16.07 19.38 -2.33
N PRO A 75 -17.25 19.15 -1.73
CA PRO A 75 -17.37 18.73 -0.34
C PRO A 75 -16.56 17.46 -0.06
N VAL A 76 -15.76 17.45 1.01
CA VAL A 76 -14.85 16.33 1.33
C VAL A 76 -15.57 15.01 1.59
N VAL A 77 -16.80 15.06 2.12
CA VAL A 77 -17.62 13.87 2.38
C VAL A 77 -18.12 13.18 1.09
N ALA A 78 -17.93 13.81 -0.07
CA ALA A 78 -18.38 13.24 -1.35
C ALA A 78 -17.42 12.19 -1.93
N ASN A 79 -16.20 12.05 -1.39
CA ASN A 79 -15.23 11.08 -1.88
C ASN A 79 -15.26 9.80 -1.04
N PRO A 80 -15.72 8.67 -1.60
CA PRO A 80 -15.61 7.38 -0.92
C PRO A 80 -14.13 7.01 -0.69
N TYR A 81 -13.86 6.34 0.42
CA TYR A 81 -12.55 5.78 0.69
C TYR A 81 -12.12 4.79 -0.43
N GLY A 82 -10.84 4.81 -0.77
CA GLY A 82 -10.26 3.88 -1.74
C GLY A 82 -10.59 4.19 -3.21
N GLN A 83 -11.18 5.33 -3.52
CA GLN A 83 -11.41 5.73 -4.91
C GLN A 83 -10.20 6.50 -5.45
N PRO A 84 -9.56 6.03 -6.55
CA PRO A 84 -8.48 6.76 -7.18
C PRO A 84 -8.98 8.07 -7.81
N SER A 85 -8.05 8.97 -8.10
CA SER A 85 -8.34 10.17 -8.87
C SER A 85 -8.96 9.80 -10.23
N PRO A 86 -9.95 10.57 -10.75
CA PRO A 86 -10.48 10.37 -12.09
C PRO A 86 -9.40 10.41 -13.19
N TYR A 87 -8.30 11.10 -12.95
CA TYR A 87 -7.17 11.16 -13.90
C TYR A 87 -6.36 9.87 -13.95
N GLU A 88 -6.52 8.98 -12.98
CA GLU A 88 -5.89 7.66 -12.90
C GLU A 88 -6.87 6.51 -13.22
N ALA A 89 -8.04 6.81 -13.76
CA ALA A 89 -9.06 5.81 -14.07
C ALA A 89 -8.58 4.72 -15.06
N ASN A 90 -7.53 4.99 -15.82
CA ASN A 90 -6.92 4.04 -16.76
C ASN A 90 -5.90 3.09 -16.10
N ILE A 91 -5.52 3.35 -14.85
CA ILE A 91 -4.61 2.49 -14.10
C ILE A 91 -5.43 1.40 -13.44
N VAL A 92 -5.44 0.23 -14.05
CA VAL A 92 -6.30 -0.88 -13.63
C VAL A 92 -5.51 -2.17 -13.48
N ARG A 93 -5.84 -2.92 -12.44
CA ARG A 93 -5.44 -4.31 -12.29
C ARG A 93 -6.27 -5.16 -13.25
N ARG A 94 -5.66 -5.58 -14.35
CA ARG A 94 -6.36 -6.39 -15.35
C ARG A 94 -6.56 -7.81 -14.86
N GLN A 95 -7.76 -8.31 -15.01
CA GLN A 95 -8.06 -9.72 -14.87
C GLN A 95 -7.91 -10.43 -16.22
N SER A 96 -7.55 -11.70 -16.17
CA SER A 96 -7.51 -12.55 -17.35
C SER A 96 -8.77 -13.41 -17.42
N PRO A 97 -9.79 -13.00 -18.15
CA PRO A 97 -10.92 -13.86 -18.42
C PRO A 97 -10.45 -15.00 -19.32
N GLY A 98 -10.72 -16.25 -18.94
CA GLY A 98 -10.53 -17.40 -19.78
C GLY A 98 -9.23 -18.19 -19.64
N LEU A 99 -8.28 -17.80 -18.76
CA LEU A 99 -7.16 -18.67 -18.38
C LEU A 99 -7.59 -19.83 -17.47
N THR A 100 -8.81 -19.79 -16.97
CA THR A 100 -9.30 -20.75 -16.00
C THR A 100 -10.67 -21.28 -16.45
N ARG A 101 -10.91 -22.54 -16.12
CA ARG A 101 -12.14 -23.23 -16.55
C ARG A 101 -13.34 -23.01 -15.61
N THR A 102 -13.13 -22.31 -14.51
CA THR A 102 -14.15 -22.08 -13.47
C THR A 102 -14.15 -20.60 -13.06
N ASP A 103 -15.28 -20.08 -12.68
CA ASP A 103 -15.44 -18.70 -12.19
C ASP A 103 -14.71 -18.46 -10.87
N GLN A 104 -14.39 -19.52 -10.13
CA GLN A 104 -13.66 -19.46 -8.88
C GLN A 104 -12.15 -19.36 -9.05
N SER A 105 -11.64 -19.63 -10.24
CA SER A 105 -10.20 -19.56 -10.51
C SER A 105 -9.91 -18.38 -11.42
N SER A 106 -9.06 -17.48 -10.96
CA SER A 106 -8.70 -16.27 -11.72
C SER A 106 -7.28 -15.82 -11.46
N VAL A 107 -6.78 -15.00 -12.33
CA VAL A 107 -5.53 -14.27 -12.17
C VAL A 107 -5.75 -12.81 -12.54
N SER A 108 -5.18 -11.93 -11.74
CA SER A 108 -5.09 -10.51 -12.05
C SER A 108 -3.64 -10.06 -12.09
N PHE A 109 -3.38 -8.97 -12.78
CA PHE A 109 -2.03 -8.53 -13.10
C PHE A 109 -1.83 -7.08 -12.64
N THR A 110 -0.76 -6.85 -11.90
CA THR A 110 -0.30 -5.52 -11.52
C THR A 110 0.05 -4.72 -12.77
N PRO A 111 -0.40 -3.46 -12.89
CA PRO A 111 -0.05 -2.59 -14.02
C PRO A 111 1.36 -2.01 -13.84
N LEU A 112 2.40 -2.86 -14.00
CA LEU A 112 3.80 -2.50 -13.77
C LEU A 112 4.24 -1.22 -14.50
N GLN A 113 3.71 -0.99 -15.70
CA GLN A 113 4.02 0.18 -16.53
C GLN A 113 3.48 1.50 -15.97
N ASN A 114 2.57 1.44 -15.01
CA ASN A 114 1.93 2.61 -14.41
C ASN A 114 2.33 2.84 -12.94
N LEU A 115 3.24 2.02 -12.40
CA LEU A 115 3.69 2.19 -11.02
C LEU A 115 4.76 3.26 -10.93
N PHE A 116 4.68 4.06 -9.87
CA PHE A 116 5.70 5.04 -9.49
C PHE A 116 6.38 4.56 -8.20
N GLY A 117 7.68 4.28 -8.29
CA GLY A 117 8.43 3.80 -7.14
C GLY A 117 8.31 2.29 -6.91
N MET A 118 8.60 1.87 -5.68
CA MET A 118 8.78 0.45 -5.31
C MET A 118 7.49 -0.19 -4.81
N ILE A 119 6.61 0.58 -4.17
CA ILE A 119 5.42 0.06 -3.51
C ILE A 119 4.26 -0.02 -4.50
N THR A 120 3.64 -1.18 -4.57
CA THR A 120 2.38 -1.40 -5.28
C THR A 120 1.22 -1.04 -4.36
N PRO A 121 0.33 -0.11 -4.74
CA PRO A 121 -0.91 0.14 -4.00
C PRO A 121 -1.72 -1.16 -3.81
N SER A 122 -2.34 -1.33 -2.64
CA SER A 122 -3.06 -2.58 -2.31
C SER A 122 -4.11 -2.96 -3.36
N GLY A 123 -4.88 -2.00 -3.85
CA GLY A 123 -5.88 -2.23 -4.90
C GLY A 123 -5.31 -2.61 -6.28
N LEU A 124 -4.00 -2.44 -6.50
CA LEU A 124 -3.31 -2.79 -7.75
C LEU A 124 -2.41 -4.03 -7.61
N HIS A 125 -2.28 -4.58 -6.40
CA HIS A 125 -1.54 -5.81 -6.16
C HIS A 125 -2.16 -6.97 -6.94
N PHE A 126 -1.35 -7.80 -7.61
CA PHE A 126 -1.89 -8.96 -8.32
C PHE A 126 -2.56 -9.94 -7.37
N GLU A 127 -3.51 -10.70 -7.89
CA GLU A 127 -4.17 -11.79 -7.19
C GLU A 127 -4.14 -13.06 -8.04
N ARG A 128 -4.04 -14.20 -7.39
CA ARG A 128 -4.16 -15.51 -8.01
C ARG A 128 -5.04 -16.39 -7.15
N HIS A 129 -6.25 -16.61 -7.60
CA HIS A 129 -7.22 -17.46 -6.94
C HIS A 129 -7.33 -18.83 -7.61
N HIS A 130 -7.43 -19.87 -6.81
CA HIS A 130 -7.65 -21.25 -7.28
C HIS A 130 -9.07 -21.73 -7.04
N GLN A 131 -9.73 -21.26 -5.98
CA GLN A 131 -11.10 -21.62 -5.62
C GLN A 131 -11.94 -20.40 -5.16
N GLY A 132 -11.72 -19.25 -5.78
CA GLY A 132 -12.39 -18.01 -5.44
C GLY A 132 -11.74 -17.28 -4.27
N TRP A 133 -12.24 -16.10 -3.99
CA TRP A 133 -11.94 -15.37 -2.79
C TRP A 133 -13.00 -15.70 -1.74
N VAL A 134 -12.62 -15.66 -0.48
CA VAL A 134 -13.51 -15.93 0.64
C VAL A 134 -13.50 -14.75 1.61
N ASP A 135 -14.68 -14.48 2.17
CA ASP A 135 -14.85 -13.46 3.20
C ASP A 135 -14.58 -14.11 4.57
N ILE A 136 -13.35 -13.99 5.04
CA ILE A 136 -12.93 -14.62 6.30
C ILE A 136 -13.22 -13.66 7.46
N ASP A 137 -14.18 -14.05 8.34
CA ASP A 137 -14.44 -13.31 9.58
C ASP A 137 -13.21 -13.41 10.51
N PRO A 138 -12.49 -12.30 10.78
CA PRO A 138 -11.29 -12.32 11.61
C PRO A 138 -11.55 -12.79 13.04
N ARG A 139 -12.77 -12.64 13.56
CA ARG A 139 -13.14 -13.14 14.90
C ARG A 139 -13.18 -14.66 14.96
N ARG A 140 -13.41 -15.31 13.82
CA ARG A 140 -13.51 -16.77 13.68
C ARG A 140 -12.24 -17.39 13.13
N HIS A 141 -11.40 -16.63 12.43
CA HIS A 141 -10.14 -17.13 11.89
C HIS A 141 -9.20 -17.59 13.01
N ARG A 142 -8.48 -18.65 12.75
CA ARG A 142 -7.48 -19.24 13.67
C ARG A 142 -6.20 -19.56 12.91
N LEU A 143 -5.09 -19.20 13.51
CA LEU A 143 -3.76 -19.70 13.11
C LEU A 143 -3.40 -20.86 14.02
N MET A 144 -3.11 -22.02 13.44
CA MET A 144 -2.64 -23.18 14.19
C MET A 144 -1.19 -23.48 13.86
N ILE A 145 -0.39 -23.72 14.88
CA ILE A 145 1.00 -24.20 14.77
C ILE A 145 1.05 -25.57 15.41
N ASN A 146 1.47 -26.57 14.65
CA ASN A 146 1.54 -27.96 15.09
C ASN A 146 2.68 -28.70 14.40
N GLY A 147 2.81 -30.00 14.69
CA GLY A 147 3.82 -30.87 14.11
C GLY A 147 5.01 -31.07 15.06
N MET A 148 6.21 -30.75 14.62
CA MET A 148 7.44 -30.93 15.44
C MET A 148 7.62 -29.79 16.45
N VAL A 149 6.67 -29.64 17.36
CA VAL A 149 6.63 -28.63 18.43
C VAL A 149 6.36 -29.32 19.78
N GLU A 150 6.82 -28.70 20.86
CA GLU A 150 6.54 -29.21 22.21
C GLU A 150 5.08 -29.03 22.58
N THR A 151 4.51 -27.88 22.19
CA THR A 151 3.12 -27.55 22.47
C THR A 151 2.45 -26.98 21.21
N PRO A 152 1.49 -27.71 20.62
CA PRO A 152 0.66 -27.15 19.56
C PRO A 152 -0.08 -25.91 20.06
N LEU A 153 -0.08 -24.85 19.24
CA LEU A 153 -0.70 -23.57 19.59
C LEU A 153 -1.77 -23.19 18.57
N VAL A 154 -2.81 -22.55 19.07
CA VAL A 154 -3.86 -21.95 18.24
C VAL A 154 -4.00 -20.49 18.67
N PHE A 155 -3.94 -19.57 17.71
CA PHE A 155 -4.06 -18.15 17.93
C PHE A 155 -5.33 -17.60 17.27
N THR A 156 -6.00 -16.71 17.97
CA THR A 156 -6.98 -15.80 17.38
C THR A 156 -6.28 -14.62 16.71
N VAL A 157 -6.96 -13.93 15.80
CA VAL A 157 -6.43 -12.69 15.21
C VAL A 157 -6.17 -11.63 16.30
N GLU A 158 -7.06 -11.54 17.29
CA GLU A 158 -6.90 -10.59 18.41
C GLU A 158 -5.63 -10.87 19.23
N GLU A 159 -5.30 -12.14 19.49
CA GLU A 159 -4.06 -12.50 20.18
C GLU A 159 -2.83 -12.16 19.33
N LEU A 160 -2.89 -12.42 18.02
CA LEU A 160 -1.82 -12.04 17.09
C LEU A 160 -1.58 -10.54 17.08
N LEU A 161 -2.63 -9.72 17.05
CA LEU A 161 -2.52 -8.25 17.08
C LEU A 161 -1.90 -7.69 18.36
N ARG A 162 -1.89 -8.43 19.45
CA ARG A 162 -1.24 -8.06 20.72
C ARG A 162 0.22 -8.48 20.81
N MET A 163 0.71 -9.27 19.86
CA MET A 163 2.09 -9.73 19.85
C MET A 163 3.02 -8.67 19.23
N PRO A 164 4.32 -8.72 19.56
CA PRO A 164 5.31 -7.88 18.90
C PRO A 164 5.26 -8.06 17.38
N SER A 165 5.15 -6.96 16.66
CA SER A 165 5.07 -6.95 15.20
C SER A 165 6.18 -6.12 14.59
N VAL A 166 6.46 -6.38 13.32
CA VAL A 166 7.38 -5.61 12.50
C VAL A 166 6.73 -5.32 11.15
N SER A 167 7.17 -4.25 10.49
CA SER A 167 6.83 -3.95 9.11
C SER A 167 8.04 -4.16 8.23
N ARG A 168 7.85 -4.80 7.08
CA ARG A 168 8.88 -5.06 6.08
C ARG A 168 8.34 -4.93 4.68
N ILE A 169 9.16 -4.41 3.78
CA ILE A 169 8.84 -4.40 2.36
C ILE A 169 9.26 -5.76 1.79
N HIS A 170 8.29 -6.48 1.26
CA HIS A 170 8.51 -7.71 0.52
C HIS A 170 7.89 -7.60 -0.86
N PHE A 171 8.52 -8.20 -1.85
CA PHE A 171 7.85 -8.47 -3.11
C PHE A 171 7.29 -9.90 -3.10
N LEU A 172 6.15 -10.04 -3.74
CA LEU A 172 5.55 -11.34 -4.02
C LEU A 172 5.54 -11.57 -5.51
N GLU A 173 6.00 -12.74 -5.91
CA GLU A 173 5.96 -13.19 -7.31
C GLU A 173 5.28 -14.56 -7.38
N CYS A 174 4.30 -14.67 -8.24
CA CYS A 174 3.69 -15.97 -8.52
C CYS A 174 4.67 -16.84 -9.31
N GLY A 175 4.82 -18.12 -8.95
CA GLY A 175 5.69 -19.06 -9.68
C GLY A 175 5.28 -19.29 -11.15
N ALA A 176 4.10 -18.83 -11.56
CA ALA A 176 3.65 -18.83 -12.94
C ALA A 176 3.88 -17.49 -13.67
N ASN A 177 4.48 -16.50 -13.01
CA ASN A 177 4.84 -15.25 -13.66
C ASN A 177 5.79 -15.55 -14.84
N THR A 178 5.71 -14.75 -15.88
CA THR A 178 6.43 -14.96 -17.15
C THR A 178 6.08 -16.23 -17.93
N GLY A 179 5.28 -17.16 -17.37
CA GLY A 179 4.89 -18.39 -18.06
C GLY A 179 4.20 -18.16 -19.41
N LEU A 180 3.58 -17.03 -19.61
CA LEU A 180 2.96 -16.64 -20.87
C LEU A 180 3.98 -16.32 -21.98
N GLU A 181 5.23 -16.06 -21.65
CA GLU A 181 6.29 -15.84 -22.65
C GLU A 181 6.60 -17.10 -23.46
N TRP A 182 6.40 -18.26 -22.86
CA TRP A 182 6.63 -19.57 -23.52
C TRP A 182 5.49 -19.97 -24.46
N GLY A 183 4.36 -19.27 -24.39
CA GLY A 183 3.22 -19.47 -25.25
C GLY A 183 3.08 -18.37 -26.28
N ASN A 184 2.31 -18.63 -27.32
CA ASN A 184 1.97 -17.59 -28.30
C ASN A 184 0.91 -16.66 -27.67
N VAL A 185 1.34 -15.58 -27.02
CA VAL A 185 0.46 -14.67 -26.29
C VAL A 185 -0.32 -13.80 -27.26
N ALA A 186 -1.64 -13.89 -27.24
CA ALA A 186 -2.52 -13.10 -28.09
C ALA A 186 -2.41 -11.58 -27.83
N VAL A 187 -2.03 -11.19 -26.61
CA VAL A 187 -1.86 -9.77 -26.21
C VAL A 187 -0.55 -9.64 -25.43
N PRO A 188 0.60 -9.45 -26.12
CA PRO A 188 1.91 -9.35 -25.49
C PRO A 188 2.10 -7.98 -24.85
N THR A 189 1.64 -7.81 -23.61
CA THR A 189 1.94 -6.62 -22.81
C THR A 189 2.73 -7.01 -21.58
N VAL A 190 3.56 -6.09 -21.09
CA VAL A 190 4.34 -6.29 -19.85
C VAL A 190 3.41 -6.67 -18.69
N GLN A 191 2.23 -6.09 -18.61
CA GLN A 191 1.27 -6.41 -17.58
C GLN A 191 0.81 -7.87 -17.63
N TYR A 192 0.53 -8.42 -18.81
CA TYR A 192 0.10 -9.82 -18.93
C TYR A 192 1.25 -10.81 -18.78
N SER A 193 2.43 -10.49 -19.25
CA SER A 193 3.57 -11.41 -19.21
C SER A 193 4.28 -11.41 -17.85
N HIS A 194 4.33 -10.26 -17.15
CA HIS A 194 5.13 -10.06 -15.94
C HIS A 194 4.34 -9.52 -14.75
N GLY A 195 3.06 -9.27 -14.89
CA GLY A 195 2.24 -8.58 -13.88
C GLY A 195 1.85 -9.39 -12.65
N MET A 196 2.25 -10.66 -12.53
CA MET A 196 2.10 -11.42 -11.28
C MET A 196 3.28 -11.17 -10.34
N LEU A 197 3.66 -9.92 -10.20
CA LEU A 197 4.71 -9.40 -9.33
C LEU A 197 4.20 -8.10 -8.69
N SER A 198 4.36 -7.98 -7.40
CA SER A 198 4.02 -6.77 -6.63
C SER A 198 4.92 -6.64 -5.42
N ALA A 199 5.18 -5.42 -4.96
CA ALA A 199 5.90 -5.15 -3.72
C ALA A 199 5.02 -4.32 -2.79
N SER A 200 4.95 -4.70 -1.52
CA SER A 200 4.17 -3.99 -0.51
C SER A 200 4.90 -3.99 0.83
N GLU A 201 4.56 -3.03 1.68
CA GLU A 201 4.93 -3.09 3.08
C GLU A 201 3.93 -4.01 3.81
N PHE A 202 4.43 -5.11 4.34
CA PHE A 202 3.64 -6.03 5.16
C PHE A 202 3.95 -5.83 6.64
N THR A 203 2.90 -5.77 7.44
CA THR A 203 2.98 -5.72 8.91
C THR A 203 2.48 -7.02 9.50
N GLY A 204 3.26 -7.60 10.39
CA GLY A 204 2.92 -8.88 10.99
C GLY A 204 3.89 -9.34 12.06
N ILE A 205 3.71 -10.57 12.51
CA ILE A 205 4.51 -11.19 13.56
C ILE A 205 5.60 -12.02 12.89
N PRO A 206 6.88 -11.90 13.33
CA PRO A 206 7.93 -12.80 12.88
C PRO A 206 7.56 -14.26 13.13
N VAL A 207 7.67 -15.10 12.11
CA VAL A 207 7.40 -16.54 12.22
C VAL A 207 8.30 -17.18 13.27
N SER A 208 9.55 -16.71 13.38
CA SER A 208 10.48 -17.16 14.42
C SER A 208 9.91 -17.06 15.83
N LEU A 209 9.26 -15.95 16.16
CA LEU A 209 8.65 -15.73 17.48
C LEU A 209 7.54 -16.76 17.77
N LEU A 210 6.73 -17.08 16.78
CA LEU A 210 5.64 -18.05 16.92
C LEU A 210 6.16 -19.48 17.07
N LEU A 211 7.18 -19.85 16.29
CA LEU A 211 7.80 -21.18 16.36
C LEU A 211 8.55 -21.38 17.69
N GLU A 212 9.30 -20.36 18.16
CA GLU A 212 9.95 -20.42 19.45
C GLU A 212 8.95 -20.58 20.60
N ARG A 213 7.83 -19.87 20.54
CA ARG A 213 6.75 -19.99 21.54
C ARG A 213 6.12 -21.37 21.56
N ALA A 214 6.05 -22.05 20.42
CA ALA A 214 5.55 -23.42 20.31
C ALA A 214 6.57 -24.48 20.76
N GLY A 215 7.83 -24.09 20.98
CA GLY A 215 8.90 -25.02 21.33
C GLY A 215 9.23 -25.96 20.17
N PHE A 216 9.51 -25.41 18.96
CA PHE A 216 9.79 -26.29 17.83
C PHE A 216 11.13 -27.06 18.01
N ASP A 217 11.14 -28.27 17.47
CA ASP A 217 12.32 -29.14 17.55
C ASP A 217 13.38 -28.73 16.51
N ARG A 218 14.34 -27.91 16.94
CA ARG A 218 15.46 -27.41 16.09
C ARG A 218 16.32 -28.52 15.48
N LYS A 219 16.31 -29.71 16.04
CA LYS A 219 17.18 -30.81 15.57
C LYS A 219 16.52 -31.64 14.48
N ARG A 220 15.21 -31.75 14.50
CA ARG A 220 14.44 -32.62 13.61
C ARG A 220 13.67 -31.86 12.56
N ALA A 221 13.16 -30.67 12.87
CA ALA A 221 12.44 -29.84 11.93
C ALA A 221 13.40 -29.23 10.90
N THR A 222 13.09 -29.36 9.64
CA THR A 222 13.88 -28.81 8.52
C THR A 222 13.09 -27.82 7.68
N VAL A 223 11.78 -27.93 7.68
CA VAL A 223 10.88 -27.09 6.89
C VAL A 223 9.65 -26.72 7.69
N LEU A 224 9.12 -25.54 7.39
CA LEU A 224 7.79 -25.10 7.75
C LEU A 224 6.85 -25.40 6.59
N LEU A 225 5.73 -26.07 6.86
CA LEU A 225 4.64 -26.24 5.90
C LEU A 225 3.55 -25.23 6.23
N ALA A 226 3.39 -24.22 5.37
CA ALA A 226 2.31 -23.25 5.47
C ALA A 226 1.12 -23.72 4.62
N GLU A 227 -0.09 -23.70 5.20
CA GLU A 227 -1.33 -24.05 4.52
C GLU A 227 -2.34 -22.92 4.64
N GLY A 228 -3.00 -22.59 3.53
CA GLY A 228 -4.06 -21.59 3.49
C GLY A 228 -5.35 -22.10 4.15
N ALA A 229 -6.06 -21.21 4.81
CA ALA A 229 -7.35 -21.50 5.47
C ALA A 229 -8.56 -21.40 4.51
N ASP A 230 -8.33 -21.09 3.25
CA ASP A 230 -9.36 -21.04 2.22
C ASP A 230 -9.68 -22.43 1.64
N GLY A 231 -10.69 -22.51 0.78
CA GLY A 231 -11.13 -23.80 0.18
C GLY A 231 -10.11 -24.46 -0.73
N SER A 232 -9.07 -23.75 -1.17
CA SER A 232 -8.00 -24.35 -1.97
C SER A 232 -6.98 -25.11 -1.12
N SER A 233 -6.88 -24.82 0.17
CA SER A 233 -5.93 -25.42 1.13
C SER A 233 -4.50 -25.51 0.55
N MET A 234 -4.08 -24.47 -0.18
CA MET A 234 -2.77 -24.48 -0.81
C MET A 234 -1.67 -24.54 0.22
N THR A 235 -0.74 -25.47 0.03
CA THR A 235 0.42 -25.64 0.89
C THR A 235 1.69 -25.14 0.22
N ARG A 236 2.60 -24.60 1.02
CA ARG A 236 3.95 -24.21 0.61
C ARG A 236 4.95 -24.59 1.69
N THR A 237 6.07 -25.14 1.25
CA THR A 237 7.22 -25.41 2.12
C THR A 237 8.13 -24.21 2.14
N ILE A 238 8.55 -23.83 3.35
CA ILE A 238 9.52 -22.77 3.60
C ILE A 238 10.67 -23.41 4.40
N ASN A 239 11.90 -23.28 3.94
CA ASN A 239 13.06 -23.72 4.71
C ASN A 239 13.10 -22.96 6.03
N LEU A 240 13.44 -23.64 7.12
CA LEU A 240 13.46 -22.99 8.43
C LEU A 240 14.44 -21.82 8.51
N GLU A 241 15.55 -21.87 7.80
CA GLU A 241 16.47 -20.75 7.68
C GLU A 241 15.77 -19.48 7.22
N ASN A 242 15.02 -19.55 6.11
CA ASN A 242 14.23 -18.44 5.61
C ASN A 242 13.06 -18.06 6.55
N ALA A 243 12.43 -19.06 7.19
CA ALA A 243 11.35 -18.81 8.14
C ALA A 243 11.82 -18.01 9.37
N PHE A 244 13.09 -18.19 9.77
CA PHE A 244 13.69 -17.48 10.90
C PHE A 244 14.28 -16.12 10.55
N ASP A 245 14.64 -15.89 9.29
CA ASP A 245 15.24 -14.64 8.84
C ASP A 245 14.21 -13.52 8.77
N ASP A 246 13.26 -13.61 7.84
CA ASP A 246 12.39 -12.48 7.56
C ASP A 246 10.92 -12.85 7.33
N ALA A 247 10.53 -14.13 7.43
CA ALA A 247 9.15 -14.54 7.22
C ALA A 247 8.21 -13.97 8.30
N LEU A 248 7.05 -13.51 7.85
CA LEU A 248 6.02 -12.91 8.69
C LEU A 248 4.70 -13.67 8.56
N VAL A 249 3.96 -13.76 9.66
CA VAL A 249 2.49 -13.92 9.62
C VAL A 249 1.92 -12.52 9.54
N ALA A 250 1.69 -12.07 8.31
CA ALA A 250 1.21 -10.73 8.03
C ALA A 250 -0.31 -10.61 8.28
N TYR A 251 -0.73 -9.50 8.84
CA TYR A 251 -2.12 -9.11 9.02
C TYR A 251 -2.41 -7.70 8.46
N GLY A 252 -1.39 -7.01 7.99
CA GLY A 252 -1.52 -5.69 7.38
C GLY A 252 -0.68 -5.56 6.13
N GLN A 253 -1.17 -4.79 5.17
CA GLN A 253 -0.51 -4.47 3.90
C GLN A 253 -0.68 -2.98 3.60
N ASN A 254 0.42 -2.25 3.40
CA ASN A 254 0.43 -0.81 3.09
C ASN A 254 -0.43 0.03 4.08
N GLY A 255 -0.43 -0.33 5.37
CA GLY A 255 -1.21 0.35 6.39
C GLY A 255 -2.69 -0.04 6.45
N GLU A 256 -3.15 -1.00 5.65
CA GLU A 256 -4.50 -1.55 5.67
C GLU A 256 -4.49 -2.96 6.28
N MET A 257 -5.61 -3.37 6.88
CA MET A 257 -5.78 -4.77 7.30
C MET A 257 -5.97 -5.66 6.07
N LEU A 258 -5.38 -6.84 6.13
CA LEU A 258 -5.52 -7.90 5.12
C LEU A 258 -6.87 -8.61 5.26
#